data_df809ed454d36cc0c8a06c333e0aa8a0
#
_entry.id   df809ed454d36cc0c8a06c333e0aa8a0
#
_cell.length_a   1.000
_cell.length_b   1.000
_cell.length_c   1.000
_cell.angle_alpha   90.00
_cell.angle_beta   90.00
_cell.angle_gamma   90.00
#
_symmetry.space_group_name_H-M   'P 1'
#
loop_
_entity.id
_entity.type
_entity.pdbx_description
1 polymer ?
#
loop_
_entity_poly.entity_id
_entity_poly.type
_entity_poly.pdbx_seq_one_letter_code
_entity_poly.pdbx_strand_id
1 'polypeptide(L)'
;MKLRLGSAPPLRSVPLSVCCALLGLSAAANGEQSAQPALSGEQQRAAGIVVAHPIAAQAPERIEALGLVLDTTALISDLGDTTAADAAERAGSAELARLRALYAGGAGVSLKMLEAAQAEQAKAQAQAQAAASRFGLRWGPLAALPAEARQKAIQASTSGRSLLLRADLPGRHAFGAPPSKAMVDVDGIQVPGRVLGILRETTELQSVGLLIEVPNAPGGLGPGARVPVAVFAAERKGLLLPRDALLYDENGAYVYKQLGKETEGHKTRYAAVKVRLLLAYGDGWLVEGVDDDDTVVVHGAGVLWSLQGLSSFSAAEEDHD
;
A
#
# COMPACT_ATOMS: atom_id res chain seq x y z
N MET A 1 -3.93 58.74 18.54
CA MET A 1 -3.14 58.57 19.74
C MET A 1 -1.90 57.77 19.32
N LYS A 2 -0.75 58.45 19.19
CA LYS A 2 0.54 57.91 18.71
C LYS A 2 1.24 57.25 19.86
N LEU A 3 1.73 56.00 19.71
CA LEU A 3 2.70 55.39 20.61
C LEU A 3 3.89 54.91 19.82
N ARG A 4 5.05 55.37 20.37
CA ARG A 4 6.39 55.36 19.78
C ARG A 4 7.06 53.97 19.84
N LEU A 5 7.87 53.68 18.83
CA LEU A 5 8.93 52.69 18.81
C LEU A 5 9.97 52.98 19.92
N GLY A 6 10.35 51.94 20.66
CA GLY A 6 11.55 51.89 21.50
C GLY A 6 12.62 51.03 20.88
N SER A 7 13.73 51.63 20.55
CA SER A 7 14.98 51.03 20.06
C SER A 7 15.78 50.39 21.17
N ALA A 8 16.29 49.18 20.97
CA ALA A 8 17.27 48.53 21.87
C ALA A 8 18.68 48.59 21.23
N PRO A 9 19.73 48.72 22.04
CA PRO A 9 21.11 48.98 21.58
C PRO A 9 21.92 47.69 21.26
N PRO A 10 23.04 47.82 20.57
CA PRO A 10 23.84 46.67 20.14
C PRO A 10 24.82 46.20 21.24
N LEU A 11 24.91 44.90 21.44
CA LEU A 11 25.90 44.26 22.29
C LEU A 11 27.15 43.88 21.52
N ARG A 12 28.26 44.32 22.05
CA ARG A 12 29.65 44.21 21.58
C ARG A 12 30.12 42.75 21.57
N SER A 13 30.83 42.43 20.51
CA SER A 13 31.68 41.24 20.33
C SER A 13 32.88 41.25 21.29
N VAL A 14 33.10 40.10 21.93
CA VAL A 14 34.36 39.75 22.60
C VAL A 14 34.86 38.42 22.01
N PRO A 15 36.08 38.34 21.51
CA PRO A 15 36.65 37.07 21.09
C PRO A 15 37.34 36.38 22.26
N LEU A 16 36.92 35.18 22.58
CA LEU A 16 37.67 34.30 23.49
C LEU A 16 38.19 33.11 22.68
N SER A 17 39.48 33.23 22.32
CA SER A 17 40.28 32.12 21.80
C SER A 17 40.55 31.14 22.92
N VAL A 18 39.95 29.93 22.87
CA VAL A 18 40.38 28.81 23.67
C VAL A 18 40.74 27.65 22.75
N CYS A 19 42.06 27.48 22.64
CA CYS A 19 42.69 26.28 22.07
C CYS A 19 42.38 25.10 22.99
N CYS A 20 41.48 24.18 22.60
CA CYS A 20 41.37 22.83 23.15
C CYS A 20 41.79 21.81 22.10
N ALA A 21 42.99 21.29 22.28
CA ALA A 21 43.48 20.10 21.60
C ALA A 21 42.54 18.92 21.96
N LEU A 22 41.64 18.56 21.09
CA LEU A 22 40.87 17.31 21.19
C LEU A 22 41.69 16.19 20.57
N LEU A 23 42.31 15.40 21.47
CA LEU A 23 42.77 14.06 21.18
C LEU A 23 41.62 13.28 20.59
N GLY A 24 41.74 12.97 19.30
CA GLY A 24 40.81 12.08 18.59
C GLY A 24 40.90 10.67 19.18
N LEU A 25 39.97 10.33 20.03
CA LEU A 25 39.67 8.96 20.35
C LEU A 25 38.83 8.42 19.19
N SER A 26 39.48 7.83 18.19
CA SER A 26 38.83 6.98 17.20
C SER A 26 38.31 5.77 17.99
N ALA A 27 37.06 5.79 18.39
CA ALA A 27 36.34 4.58 18.73
C ALA A 27 36.23 3.76 17.44
N ALA A 28 37.19 2.83 17.24
CA ALA A 28 37.01 1.72 16.35
C ALA A 28 35.73 1.00 16.80
N ALA A 29 34.65 1.16 16.06
CA ALA A 29 33.52 0.28 16.16
C ALA A 29 34.03 -1.10 15.73
N ASN A 30 34.48 -1.91 16.68
CA ASN A 30 34.61 -3.33 16.48
C ASN A 30 33.21 -3.87 16.27
N GLY A 31 32.72 -3.81 15.00
CA GLY A 31 31.67 -4.70 14.57
C GLY A 31 32.18 -6.11 14.83
N GLU A 32 31.47 -6.86 15.65
CA GLU A 32 31.69 -8.29 15.83
C GLU A 32 31.80 -8.92 14.44
N GLN A 33 33.02 -9.21 14.02
CA GLN A 33 33.30 -10.00 12.84
C GLN A 33 32.91 -11.43 13.22
N SER A 34 31.61 -11.74 13.09
CA SER A 34 31.12 -13.11 13.15
C SER A 34 32.03 -13.96 12.27
N ALA A 35 32.64 -15.01 12.82
CA ALA A 35 33.60 -15.85 12.10
C ALA A 35 32.95 -16.33 10.80
N GLN A 36 33.57 -15.97 9.66
CA GLN A 36 33.06 -16.30 8.34
C GLN A 36 33.44 -17.78 8.05
N PRO A 37 32.46 -18.68 7.84
CA PRO A 37 32.75 -20.07 7.55
C PRO A 37 33.54 -20.17 6.24
N ALA A 38 34.64 -20.94 6.27
CA ALA A 38 35.51 -21.19 5.13
C ALA A 38 35.62 -22.69 4.87
N LEU A 39 35.24 -23.14 3.67
CA LEU A 39 35.17 -24.55 3.30
C LEU A 39 36.00 -24.86 2.07
N SER A 40 36.73 -26.01 2.10
CA SER A 40 37.38 -26.56 0.91
C SER A 40 36.32 -27.09 -0.08
N GLY A 41 36.70 -27.27 -1.35
CA GLY A 41 35.77 -27.79 -2.36
C GLY A 41 35.28 -29.23 -2.06
N GLU A 42 36.04 -30.03 -1.29
CA GLU A 42 35.61 -31.34 -0.82
C GLU A 42 34.54 -31.20 0.30
N GLN A 43 34.79 -30.32 1.26
CA GLN A 43 33.82 -30.02 2.33
C GLN A 43 32.53 -29.43 1.79
N GLN A 44 32.57 -28.55 0.78
CA GLN A 44 31.38 -28.01 0.12
C GLN A 44 30.53 -29.10 -0.50
N ARG A 45 31.17 -30.05 -1.23
CA ARG A 45 30.46 -31.18 -1.82
C ARG A 45 29.88 -32.13 -0.76
N ALA A 46 30.61 -32.41 0.28
CA ALA A 46 30.15 -33.26 1.39
C ALA A 46 28.97 -32.60 2.15
N ALA A 47 28.99 -31.28 2.28
CA ALA A 47 27.92 -30.49 2.90
C ALA A 47 26.71 -30.21 1.97
N GLY A 48 26.78 -30.63 0.71
CA GLY A 48 25.74 -30.41 -0.28
C GLY A 48 25.54 -28.93 -0.62
N ILE A 49 26.58 -28.09 -0.51
CA ILE A 49 26.48 -26.65 -0.79
C ILE A 49 26.39 -26.44 -2.30
N VAL A 50 25.29 -25.81 -2.73
CA VAL A 50 25.07 -25.36 -4.10
C VAL A 50 24.96 -23.86 -4.10
N VAL A 51 25.63 -23.20 -5.03
CA VAL A 51 25.58 -21.74 -5.20
C VAL A 51 25.01 -21.40 -6.56
N ALA A 52 24.32 -20.27 -6.63
CA ALA A 52 23.76 -19.70 -7.87
C ALA A 52 23.70 -18.17 -7.77
N HIS A 53 23.50 -17.52 -8.90
CA HIS A 53 23.18 -16.11 -8.94
C HIS A 53 21.67 -15.92 -8.71
N PRO A 54 21.27 -14.91 -7.93
CA PRO A 54 19.86 -14.52 -7.81
C PRO A 54 19.28 -14.14 -9.17
N ILE A 55 18.01 -14.42 -9.38
CA ILE A 55 17.33 -14.12 -10.64
C ILE A 55 16.49 -12.86 -10.45
N ALA A 56 16.74 -11.82 -11.26
CA ALA A 56 15.91 -10.64 -11.27
C ALA A 56 14.48 -11.03 -11.69
N ALA A 57 13.51 -10.70 -10.86
CA ALA A 57 12.11 -11.03 -11.09
C ALA A 57 11.19 -9.89 -10.67
N GLN A 58 9.98 -9.90 -11.20
CA GLN A 58 8.95 -8.92 -10.91
C GLN A 58 7.62 -9.66 -10.77
N ALA A 59 6.92 -9.44 -9.67
CA ALA A 59 5.64 -10.08 -9.41
C ALA A 59 4.67 -9.17 -8.68
N PRO A 60 3.36 -9.25 -8.97
CA PRO A 60 2.35 -8.56 -8.20
C PRO A 60 2.18 -9.21 -6.83
N GLU A 61 2.05 -8.39 -5.80
CA GLU A 61 1.68 -8.87 -4.48
C GLU A 61 0.22 -9.34 -4.52
N ARG A 62 0.00 -10.62 -4.22
CA ARG A 62 -1.32 -11.22 -4.13
C ARG A 62 -1.81 -11.15 -2.68
N ILE A 63 -2.95 -10.50 -2.49
CA ILE A 63 -3.57 -10.31 -1.17
C ILE A 63 -4.92 -11.03 -1.18
N GLU A 64 -5.07 -11.99 -0.28
CA GLU A 64 -6.34 -12.71 -0.09
C GLU A 64 -7.30 -11.85 0.74
N ALA A 65 -8.54 -11.77 0.30
CA ALA A 65 -9.59 -10.97 0.91
C ALA A 65 -10.92 -11.73 0.88
N LEU A 66 -11.87 -11.28 1.70
CA LEU A 66 -13.24 -11.76 1.64
C LEU A 66 -14.10 -10.69 0.97
N GLY A 67 -14.71 -11.05 -0.15
CA GLY A 67 -15.65 -10.21 -0.89
C GLY A 67 -17.09 -10.41 -0.39
N LEU A 68 -17.82 -9.32 -0.24
CA LEU A 68 -19.26 -9.29 0.02
C LEU A 68 -19.98 -8.71 -1.19
N VAL A 69 -20.92 -9.43 -1.77
CA VAL A 69 -21.77 -8.93 -2.85
C VAL A 69 -22.69 -7.84 -2.31
N LEU A 70 -22.59 -6.64 -2.88
CA LEU A 70 -23.35 -5.48 -2.43
C LEU A 70 -24.78 -5.50 -2.98
N ASP A 71 -25.71 -5.00 -2.15
CA ASP A 71 -27.07 -4.72 -2.60
C ASP A 71 -27.11 -3.44 -3.43
N THR A 72 -27.49 -3.56 -4.70
CA THR A 72 -27.63 -2.44 -5.61
C THR A 72 -28.82 -1.55 -5.33
N THR A 73 -29.78 -1.99 -4.51
CA THR A 73 -30.95 -1.19 -4.10
C THR A 73 -30.51 0.09 -3.37
N ALA A 74 -29.55 -0.04 -2.46
CA ALA A 74 -28.97 1.11 -1.75
C ALA A 74 -28.26 2.08 -2.71
N LEU A 75 -27.55 1.56 -3.72
CA LEU A 75 -26.91 2.38 -4.75
C LEU A 75 -27.93 3.17 -5.57
N ILE A 76 -29.04 2.53 -5.96
CA ILE A 76 -30.12 3.17 -6.73
C ILE A 76 -30.77 4.29 -5.89
N SER A 77 -31.05 4.02 -4.61
CA SER A 77 -31.62 5.03 -3.69
C SER A 77 -30.71 6.24 -3.54
N ASP A 78 -29.43 6.02 -3.22
CA ASP A 78 -28.45 7.09 -3.01
C ASP A 78 -28.22 7.91 -4.30
N LEU A 79 -28.28 7.27 -5.48
CA LEU A 79 -28.20 7.94 -6.78
C LEU A 79 -29.47 8.77 -7.06
N GLY A 80 -30.63 8.23 -6.71
CA GLY A 80 -31.92 8.94 -6.81
C GLY A 80 -31.93 10.22 -5.99
N ASP A 81 -31.46 10.13 -4.74
CA ASP A 81 -31.36 11.29 -3.84
C ASP A 81 -30.42 12.38 -4.40
N THR A 82 -29.25 11.99 -4.94
CA THR A 82 -28.35 12.96 -5.57
C THR A 82 -28.97 13.60 -6.80
N THR A 83 -29.61 12.81 -7.65
CA THR A 83 -30.24 13.31 -8.87
C THR A 83 -31.39 14.26 -8.57
N ALA A 84 -32.23 13.96 -7.58
CA ALA A 84 -33.34 14.82 -7.15
C ALA A 84 -32.82 16.11 -6.54
N ALA A 85 -31.79 16.05 -5.69
CA ALA A 85 -31.20 17.24 -5.08
C ALA A 85 -30.51 18.15 -6.11
N ASP A 86 -29.80 17.60 -7.09
CA ASP A 86 -29.20 18.36 -8.20
C ASP A 86 -30.29 19.02 -9.10
N ALA A 87 -31.41 18.34 -9.30
CA ALA A 87 -32.54 18.92 -10.06
C ALA A 87 -33.19 20.10 -9.31
N ALA A 88 -33.38 19.96 -8.00
CA ALA A 88 -33.93 21.04 -7.15
C ALA A 88 -32.96 22.24 -7.10
N GLU A 89 -31.67 22.02 -6.98
CA GLU A 89 -30.66 23.10 -7.00
C GLU A 89 -30.68 23.85 -8.35
N ARG A 90 -30.68 23.12 -9.48
CA ARG A 90 -30.77 23.76 -10.81
C ARG A 90 -32.05 24.55 -11.00
N ALA A 91 -33.21 24.05 -10.53
CA ALA A 91 -34.47 24.75 -10.59
C ALA A 91 -34.45 26.01 -9.73
N GLY A 92 -33.95 25.93 -8.49
CA GLY A 92 -33.80 27.09 -7.60
C GLY A 92 -32.87 28.17 -8.15
N SER A 93 -31.74 27.74 -8.74
CA SER A 93 -30.80 28.67 -9.38
C SER A 93 -31.42 29.39 -10.58
N ALA A 94 -32.16 28.69 -11.43
CA ALA A 94 -32.86 29.27 -12.59
C ALA A 94 -33.95 30.28 -12.14
N GLU A 95 -34.76 29.93 -11.11
CA GLU A 95 -35.78 30.79 -10.58
C GLU A 95 -35.19 32.06 -9.95
N LEU A 96 -34.12 31.92 -9.16
CA LEU A 96 -33.43 33.07 -8.59
C LEU A 96 -32.86 33.98 -9.68
N ALA A 97 -32.26 33.43 -10.74
CA ALA A 97 -31.76 34.22 -11.87
C ALA A 97 -32.91 34.99 -12.57
N ARG A 98 -34.05 34.33 -12.78
CA ARG A 98 -35.25 34.95 -13.36
C ARG A 98 -35.77 36.13 -12.49
N LEU A 99 -35.92 35.91 -11.18
CA LEU A 99 -36.42 36.93 -10.27
C LEU A 99 -35.45 38.10 -10.12
N ARG A 100 -34.13 37.86 -10.14
CA ARG A 100 -33.13 38.94 -10.17
C ARG A 100 -33.26 39.82 -11.41
N ALA A 101 -33.43 39.21 -12.59
CA ALA A 101 -33.60 39.96 -13.83
C ALA A 101 -34.87 40.83 -13.82
N LEU A 102 -35.98 40.27 -13.34
CA LEU A 102 -37.25 41.00 -13.22
C LEU A 102 -37.18 42.15 -12.20
N TYR A 103 -36.54 41.92 -11.05
CA TYR A 103 -36.34 42.96 -10.03
C TYR A 103 -35.47 44.10 -10.56
N ALA A 104 -34.37 43.81 -11.23
CA ALA A 104 -33.49 44.80 -11.85
C ALA A 104 -34.20 45.59 -12.97
N GLY A 105 -35.13 44.95 -13.69
CA GLY A 105 -35.96 45.59 -14.72
C GLY A 105 -37.18 46.35 -14.20
N GLY A 106 -37.40 46.42 -12.88
CA GLY A 106 -38.57 47.10 -12.29
C GLY A 106 -39.90 46.40 -12.54
N ALA A 107 -39.90 45.12 -12.86
CA ALA A 107 -41.07 44.35 -13.32
C ALA A 107 -41.94 43.78 -12.18
N GLY A 108 -42.18 44.52 -11.11
CA GLY A 108 -43.19 44.18 -10.09
C GLY A 108 -42.78 43.05 -9.11
N VAL A 109 -41.51 42.65 -9.07
CA VAL A 109 -40.97 41.70 -8.08
C VAL A 109 -40.58 42.47 -6.81
N SER A 110 -41.06 42.03 -5.65
CA SER A 110 -40.69 42.63 -4.38
C SER A 110 -39.36 42.13 -3.86
N LEU A 111 -38.65 42.93 -3.05
CA LEU A 111 -37.44 42.51 -2.38
C LEU A 111 -37.64 41.22 -1.55
N LYS A 112 -38.79 41.13 -0.86
CA LYS A 112 -39.15 39.92 -0.10
C LYS A 112 -39.22 38.66 -0.95
N MET A 113 -39.72 38.74 -2.19
CA MET A 113 -39.77 37.61 -3.11
C MET A 113 -38.34 37.19 -3.56
N LEU A 114 -37.49 38.19 -3.79
CA LEU A 114 -36.09 37.92 -4.17
C LEU A 114 -35.32 37.28 -3.01
N GLU A 115 -35.46 37.77 -1.80
CA GLU A 115 -34.86 37.21 -0.60
C GLU A 115 -35.34 35.77 -0.32
N ALA A 116 -36.66 35.52 -0.49
CA ALA A 116 -37.20 34.16 -0.36
C ALA A 116 -36.60 33.19 -1.39
N ALA A 117 -36.45 33.60 -2.65
CA ALA A 117 -35.83 32.78 -3.68
C ALA A 117 -34.33 32.55 -3.41
N GLN A 118 -33.61 33.52 -2.85
CA GLN A 118 -32.23 33.37 -2.42
C GLN A 118 -32.10 32.32 -1.31
N ALA A 119 -33.00 32.39 -0.31
CA ALA A 119 -33.00 31.44 0.79
C ALA A 119 -33.32 30.01 0.32
N GLU A 120 -34.30 29.86 -0.60
CA GLU A 120 -34.66 28.55 -1.14
C GLU A 120 -33.54 27.95 -2.03
N GLN A 121 -32.89 28.79 -2.86
CA GLN A 121 -31.72 28.36 -3.64
C GLN A 121 -30.55 27.91 -2.72
N ALA A 122 -30.26 28.69 -1.67
CA ALA A 122 -29.19 28.32 -0.72
C ALA A 122 -29.49 27.00 0.00
N LYS A 123 -30.76 26.76 0.36
CA LYS A 123 -31.20 25.48 0.95
C LYS A 123 -31.04 24.33 -0.04
N ALA A 124 -31.48 24.48 -1.30
CA ALA A 124 -31.36 23.46 -2.33
C ALA A 124 -29.89 23.14 -2.62
N GLN A 125 -29.02 24.13 -2.68
CA GLN A 125 -27.60 23.98 -2.82
C GLN A 125 -26.95 23.15 -1.67
N ALA A 126 -27.33 23.48 -0.43
CA ALA A 126 -26.86 22.76 0.74
C ALA A 126 -27.32 21.29 0.72
N GLN A 127 -28.54 21.01 0.28
CA GLN A 127 -29.09 19.67 0.12
C GLN A 127 -28.38 18.89 -0.97
N ALA A 128 -28.09 19.51 -2.12
CA ALA A 128 -27.33 18.88 -3.20
C ALA A 128 -25.89 18.52 -2.76
N GLN A 129 -25.21 19.44 -2.07
CA GLN A 129 -23.90 19.16 -1.50
C GLN A 129 -23.93 18.02 -0.48
N ALA A 130 -24.92 17.97 0.40
CA ALA A 130 -25.07 16.91 1.40
C ALA A 130 -25.33 15.55 0.74
N ALA A 131 -26.17 15.49 -0.29
CA ALA A 131 -26.46 14.27 -1.04
C ALA A 131 -25.20 13.77 -1.79
N ALA A 132 -24.50 14.65 -2.49
CA ALA A 132 -23.25 14.34 -3.18
C ALA A 132 -22.16 13.85 -2.22
N SER A 133 -22.05 14.49 -1.04
CA SER A 133 -21.08 14.08 0.00
C SER A 133 -21.39 12.68 0.54
N ARG A 134 -22.64 12.37 0.84
CA ARG A 134 -23.07 11.03 1.30
C ARG A 134 -22.77 9.98 0.24
N PHE A 135 -23.13 10.25 -1.02
CA PHE A 135 -22.81 9.37 -2.14
C PHE A 135 -21.29 9.15 -2.28
N GLY A 136 -20.51 10.22 -2.17
CA GLY A 136 -19.05 10.17 -2.25
C GLY A 136 -18.39 9.38 -1.11
N LEU A 137 -18.94 9.45 0.11
CA LEU A 137 -18.44 8.66 1.25
C LEU A 137 -18.72 7.18 1.06
N ARG A 138 -19.93 6.81 0.68
CA ARG A 138 -20.36 5.42 0.56
C ARG A 138 -19.87 4.75 -0.73
N TRP A 139 -19.94 5.47 -1.86
CA TRP A 139 -19.67 4.96 -3.20
C TRP A 139 -18.49 5.69 -3.87
N GLY A 140 -17.51 6.16 -3.07
CA GLY A 140 -16.42 7.01 -3.52
C GLY A 140 -15.76 6.62 -4.84
N PRO A 141 -15.39 5.34 -5.05
CA PRO A 141 -14.82 4.89 -6.32
C PRO A 141 -15.76 5.09 -7.52
N LEU A 142 -17.08 4.85 -7.36
CA LEU A 142 -18.07 5.12 -8.40
C LEU A 142 -18.27 6.62 -8.61
N ALA A 143 -18.29 7.41 -7.52
CA ALA A 143 -18.40 8.86 -7.60
C ALA A 143 -17.24 9.51 -8.35
N ALA A 144 -16.04 8.94 -8.25
CA ALA A 144 -14.83 9.40 -8.92
C ALA A 144 -14.77 9.07 -10.42
N LEU A 145 -15.61 8.14 -10.90
CA LEU A 145 -15.65 7.81 -12.32
C LEU A 145 -16.24 8.96 -13.14
N PRO A 146 -15.81 9.15 -14.41
CA PRO A 146 -16.51 10.01 -15.36
C PRO A 146 -18.00 9.63 -15.47
N ALA A 147 -18.88 10.61 -15.70
CA ALA A 147 -20.32 10.43 -15.64
C ALA A 147 -20.82 9.24 -16.51
N GLU A 148 -20.32 9.11 -17.74
CA GLU A 148 -20.68 8.00 -18.63
C GLU A 148 -20.22 6.64 -18.11
N ALA A 149 -18.98 6.54 -17.60
CA ALA A 149 -18.42 5.31 -17.04
C ALA A 149 -19.18 4.90 -15.78
N ARG A 150 -19.51 5.87 -14.91
CA ARG A 150 -20.33 5.66 -13.72
C ARG A 150 -21.72 5.15 -14.09
N GLN A 151 -22.39 5.78 -15.05
CA GLN A 151 -23.71 5.35 -15.51
C GLN A 151 -23.69 3.94 -16.09
N LYS A 152 -22.68 3.60 -16.90
CA LYS A 152 -22.50 2.24 -17.43
C LYS A 152 -22.30 1.21 -16.32
N ALA A 153 -21.46 1.48 -15.33
CA ALA A 153 -21.22 0.58 -14.20
C ALA A 153 -22.50 0.36 -13.37
N ILE A 154 -23.24 1.42 -13.09
CA ILE A 154 -24.51 1.33 -12.35
C ILE A 154 -25.54 0.54 -13.17
N GLN A 155 -25.71 0.84 -14.45
CA GLN A 155 -26.63 0.12 -15.32
C GLN A 155 -26.27 -1.37 -15.47
N ALA A 156 -24.99 -1.70 -15.60
CA ALA A 156 -24.53 -3.08 -15.64
C ALA A 156 -24.86 -3.84 -14.36
N SER A 157 -24.65 -3.18 -13.20
CA SER A 157 -24.92 -3.76 -11.88
C SER A 157 -26.43 -3.94 -11.64
N THR A 158 -27.26 -2.94 -11.99
CA THR A 158 -28.72 -3.02 -11.80
C THR A 158 -29.41 -3.98 -12.75
N SER A 159 -28.83 -4.23 -13.93
CA SER A 159 -29.33 -5.23 -14.88
C SER A 159 -28.80 -6.65 -14.65
N GLY A 160 -28.00 -6.88 -13.60
CA GLY A 160 -27.39 -8.17 -13.30
C GLY A 160 -26.26 -8.58 -14.24
N ARG A 161 -25.80 -7.70 -15.15
CA ARG A 161 -24.68 -7.98 -16.04
C ARG A 161 -23.32 -7.88 -15.37
N SER A 162 -23.23 -7.19 -14.25
CA SER A 162 -22.07 -7.17 -13.38
C SER A 162 -22.50 -7.22 -11.92
N LEU A 163 -21.62 -7.70 -11.07
CA LEU A 163 -21.79 -7.60 -9.62
C LEU A 163 -20.83 -6.56 -9.06
N LEU A 164 -21.26 -5.87 -8.01
CA LEU A 164 -20.42 -5.03 -7.20
C LEU A 164 -20.10 -5.77 -5.91
N LEU A 165 -18.82 -5.89 -5.59
CA LEU A 165 -18.34 -6.50 -4.37
C LEU A 165 -17.58 -5.46 -3.55
N ARG A 166 -17.74 -5.56 -2.23
CA ARG A 166 -16.82 -4.99 -1.27
C ARG A 166 -15.85 -6.08 -0.85
N ALA A 167 -14.57 -5.92 -1.10
CA ALA A 167 -13.53 -6.81 -0.60
C ALA A 167 -12.85 -6.16 0.60
N ASP A 168 -12.93 -6.78 1.76
CA ASP A 168 -12.27 -6.33 2.98
C ASP A 168 -10.91 -7.01 3.12
N LEU A 169 -9.84 -6.21 3.11
CA LEU A 169 -8.48 -6.69 3.19
C LEU A 169 -8.07 -6.95 4.64
N PRO A 170 -7.36 -8.03 4.94
CA PRO A 170 -6.87 -8.29 6.28
C PRO A 170 -5.78 -7.29 6.66
N GLY A 171 -5.83 -6.76 7.89
CA GLY A 171 -4.82 -5.84 8.41
C GLY A 171 -4.86 -4.42 7.79
N ARG A 172 -3.82 -3.65 8.06
CA ARG A 172 -3.64 -2.29 7.51
C ARG A 172 -2.72 -2.35 6.30
N HIS A 173 -3.28 -2.48 5.12
CA HIS A 173 -2.51 -2.39 3.87
C HIS A 173 -2.37 -0.94 3.42
N ALA A 174 -1.13 -0.48 3.31
CA ALA A 174 -0.81 0.78 2.65
C ALA A 174 -0.38 0.46 1.22
N PHE A 175 -1.20 0.81 0.25
CA PHE A 175 -0.84 0.67 -1.16
C PHE A 175 -0.04 1.88 -1.63
N GLY A 176 1.13 1.65 -2.21
CA GLY A 176 1.86 2.71 -2.93
C GLY A 176 1.10 3.17 -4.18
N ALA A 177 0.42 2.25 -4.86
CA ALA A 177 -0.58 2.50 -5.90
C ALA A 177 -1.79 1.59 -5.66
N PRO A 178 -3.02 2.07 -5.83
CA PRO A 178 -4.20 1.25 -5.62
C PRO A 178 -4.21 0.06 -6.59
N PRO A 179 -4.58 -1.14 -6.13
CA PRO A 179 -4.70 -2.31 -7.00
C PRO A 179 -5.77 -2.06 -8.07
N SER A 180 -5.56 -2.62 -9.26
CA SER A 180 -6.50 -2.46 -10.39
C SER A 180 -7.20 -3.75 -10.79
N LYS A 181 -6.66 -4.90 -10.39
CA LYS A 181 -7.14 -6.24 -10.78
C LYS A 181 -7.46 -7.07 -9.55
N ALA A 182 -8.48 -7.90 -9.68
CA ALA A 182 -8.83 -8.92 -8.71
C ALA A 182 -9.26 -10.20 -9.43
N MET A 183 -9.16 -11.33 -8.75
CA MET A 183 -9.78 -12.59 -9.14
C MET A 183 -10.76 -12.99 -8.06
N VAL A 184 -11.98 -13.28 -8.44
CA VAL A 184 -13.06 -13.68 -7.53
C VAL A 184 -13.32 -15.15 -7.72
N ASP A 185 -13.29 -15.91 -6.65
CA ASP A 185 -13.60 -17.33 -6.69
C ASP A 185 -15.11 -17.53 -6.51
N VAL A 186 -15.75 -18.07 -7.52
CA VAL A 186 -17.18 -18.40 -7.51
C VAL A 186 -17.30 -19.90 -7.70
N ASP A 187 -17.51 -20.63 -6.62
CA ASP A 187 -17.66 -22.10 -6.64
C ASP A 187 -16.47 -22.82 -7.33
N GLY A 188 -15.25 -22.35 -7.11
CA GLY A 188 -14.03 -22.89 -7.72
C GLY A 188 -13.71 -22.30 -9.11
N ILE A 189 -14.55 -21.44 -9.64
CA ILE A 189 -14.31 -20.74 -10.92
C ILE A 189 -13.71 -19.38 -10.65
N GLN A 190 -12.52 -19.13 -11.19
CA GLN A 190 -11.83 -17.83 -11.07
C GLN A 190 -12.39 -16.84 -12.09
N VAL A 191 -13.09 -15.82 -11.60
CA VAL A 191 -13.69 -14.77 -12.43
C VAL A 191 -12.89 -13.48 -12.29
N PRO A 192 -12.46 -12.85 -13.39
CA PRO A 192 -11.73 -11.60 -13.31
C PRO A 192 -12.64 -10.45 -12.84
N GLY A 193 -12.16 -9.69 -11.86
CA GLY A 193 -12.78 -8.48 -11.36
C GLY A 193 -11.89 -7.25 -11.57
N ARG A 194 -12.52 -6.11 -11.74
CA ARG A 194 -11.86 -4.81 -11.85
C ARG A 194 -12.01 -4.05 -10.54
N VAL A 195 -10.91 -3.68 -9.91
CA VAL A 195 -10.94 -2.82 -8.73
C VAL A 195 -11.25 -1.40 -9.16
N LEU A 196 -12.35 -0.85 -8.68
CA LEU A 196 -12.77 0.53 -8.95
C LEU A 196 -12.07 1.53 -8.03
N GLY A 197 -11.69 1.09 -6.83
CA GLY A 197 -10.93 1.90 -5.87
C GLY A 197 -11.19 1.54 -4.42
N ILE A 198 -10.65 2.38 -3.52
CA ILE A 198 -10.74 2.19 -2.08
C ILE A 198 -12.03 2.83 -1.56
N LEU A 199 -12.80 2.07 -0.78
CA LEU A 199 -13.97 2.57 -0.05
C LEU A 199 -13.50 3.29 1.22
N ARG A 200 -14.05 4.49 1.46
CA ARG A 200 -13.72 5.29 2.65
C ARG A 200 -14.51 4.88 3.89
N GLU A 201 -15.66 4.25 3.68
CA GLU A 201 -16.46 3.71 4.76
C GLU A 201 -15.79 2.45 5.31
N THR A 202 -15.42 2.50 6.60
CA THR A 202 -14.85 1.35 7.30
C THR A 202 -15.99 0.50 7.86
N THR A 203 -15.83 -0.82 7.77
CA THR A 203 -16.70 -1.78 8.48
C THR A 203 -16.26 -1.91 9.93
N GLU A 204 -17.02 -2.66 10.73
CA GLU A 204 -16.68 -3.01 12.12
C GLU A 204 -15.27 -3.61 12.27
N LEU A 205 -14.76 -4.25 11.22
CA LEU A 205 -13.41 -4.85 11.18
C LEU A 205 -12.29 -3.83 11.02
N GLN A 206 -12.57 -2.54 10.87
CA GLN A 206 -11.59 -1.47 10.62
C GLN A 206 -10.62 -1.78 9.45
N SER A 207 -11.06 -2.61 8.51
CA SER A 207 -10.30 -3.05 7.35
C SER A 207 -10.41 -2.05 6.20
N VAL A 208 -9.42 -2.06 5.32
CA VAL A 208 -9.49 -1.32 4.06
C VAL A 208 -10.43 -2.06 3.12
N GLY A 209 -11.54 -1.43 2.75
CA GLY A 209 -12.48 -1.95 1.77
C GLY A 209 -12.10 -1.54 0.35
N LEU A 210 -12.18 -2.46 -0.59
CA LEU A 210 -12.07 -2.19 -2.02
C LEU A 210 -13.43 -2.41 -2.69
N LEU A 211 -13.80 -1.51 -3.59
CA LEU A 211 -14.95 -1.73 -4.47
C LEU A 211 -14.47 -2.41 -5.75
N ILE A 212 -15.05 -3.56 -6.04
CA ILE A 212 -14.71 -4.40 -7.19
C ILE A 212 -15.93 -4.61 -8.05
N GLU A 213 -15.80 -4.40 -9.34
CA GLU A 213 -16.79 -4.76 -10.36
C GLU A 213 -16.40 -6.10 -10.98
N VAL A 214 -17.33 -7.04 -10.98
CA VAL A 214 -17.16 -8.36 -11.61
C VAL A 214 -18.13 -8.47 -12.78
N PRO A 215 -17.65 -8.28 -14.00
CA PRO A 215 -18.50 -8.43 -15.19
C PRO A 215 -18.81 -9.90 -15.44
N ASN A 216 -20.02 -10.15 -15.96
CA ASN A 216 -20.47 -11.50 -16.36
C ASN A 216 -20.25 -12.58 -15.29
N ALA A 217 -20.48 -12.23 -14.01
CA ALA A 217 -20.38 -13.21 -12.94
C ALA A 217 -21.34 -14.38 -13.18
N PRO A 218 -20.92 -15.61 -12.86
CA PRO A 218 -21.81 -16.79 -12.94
C PRO A 218 -23.09 -16.54 -12.16
N GLY A 219 -24.22 -17.05 -12.66
CA GLY A 219 -25.49 -16.99 -11.95
C GLY A 219 -25.40 -17.71 -10.60
N GLY A 220 -26.18 -17.22 -9.63
CA GLY A 220 -26.25 -17.82 -8.29
C GLY A 220 -25.72 -16.95 -7.15
N LEU A 221 -24.95 -15.92 -7.46
CA LEU A 221 -24.51 -14.95 -6.46
C LEU A 221 -25.54 -13.82 -6.28
N GLY A 222 -26.17 -13.79 -5.12
CA GLY A 222 -27.08 -12.70 -4.72
C GLY A 222 -26.45 -11.71 -3.76
N PRO A 223 -27.11 -10.56 -3.49
CA PRO A 223 -26.71 -9.62 -2.47
C PRO A 223 -26.51 -10.30 -1.12
N GLY A 224 -25.43 -9.95 -0.41
CA GLY A 224 -25.04 -10.56 0.85
C GLY A 224 -24.20 -11.83 0.73
N ALA A 225 -24.04 -12.41 -0.46
CA ALA A 225 -23.14 -13.55 -0.66
C ALA A 225 -21.68 -13.17 -0.37
N ARG A 226 -20.94 -14.09 0.23
CA ARG A 226 -19.52 -13.92 0.53
C ARG A 226 -18.70 -14.86 -0.33
N VAL A 227 -17.66 -14.32 -0.95
CA VAL A 227 -16.80 -15.06 -1.88
C VAL A 227 -15.32 -14.73 -1.62
N PRO A 228 -14.41 -15.70 -1.78
CA PRO A 228 -12.98 -15.43 -1.73
C PRO A 228 -12.55 -14.52 -2.89
N VAL A 229 -11.67 -13.58 -2.61
CA VAL A 229 -11.15 -12.63 -3.58
C VAL A 229 -9.64 -12.53 -3.44
N ALA A 230 -8.90 -12.71 -4.52
CA ALA A 230 -7.48 -12.38 -4.59
C ALA A 230 -7.31 -11.03 -5.28
N VAL A 231 -6.73 -10.07 -4.58
CA VAL A 231 -6.42 -8.74 -5.10
C VAL A 231 -4.94 -8.68 -5.48
N PHE A 232 -4.64 -8.12 -6.63
CA PHE A 232 -3.27 -7.96 -7.10
C PHE A 232 -2.84 -6.49 -6.97
N ALA A 233 -1.90 -6.24 -6.05
CA ALA A 233 -1.29 -4.94 -5.87
C ALA A 233 -0.25 -4.67 -6.98
N ALA A 234 0.40 -3.50 -6.92
CA ALA A 234 1.44 -3.15 -7.87
C ALA A 234 2.59 -4.17 -7.84
N GLU A 235 3.17 -4.40 -9.01
CA GLU A 235 4.31 -5.30 -9.15
C GLU A 235 5.51 -4.79 -8.34
N ARG A 236 6.12 -5.70 -7.59
CA ARG A 236 7.38 -5.47 -6.89
C ARG A 236 8.52 -6.10 -7.65
N LYS A 237 9.58 -5.36 -7.82
CA LYS A 237 10.84 -5.86 -8.37
C LYS A 237 11.71 -6.34 -7.22
N GLY A 238 12.46 -7.40 -7.44
CA GLY A 238 13.38 -7.95 -6.47
C GLY A 238 14.21 -9.09 -7.09
N LEU A 239 14.98 -9.73 -6.26
CA LEU A 239 15.76 -10.90 -6.65
C LEU A 239 15.08 -12.16 -6.12
N LEU A 240 14.82 -13.11 -7.00
CA LEU A 240 14.21 -14.38 -6.64
C LEU A 240 15.27 -15.34 -6.10
N LEU A 241 15.02 -15.84 -4.90
CA LEU A 241 15.79 -16.88 -4.26
C LEU A 241 14.89 -18.05 -3.86
N PRO A 242 15.36 -19.30 -3.98
CA PRO A 242 14.62 -20.47 -3.50
C PRO A 242 14.49 -20.44 -1.97
N ARG A 243 13.49 -21.12 -1.44
CA ARG A 243 13.25 -21.17 0.03
C ARG A 243 14.42 -21.74 0.80
N ASP A 244 15.12 -22.71 0.22
CA ASP A 244 16.25 -23.39 0.84
C ASP A 244 17.51 -22.50 1.01
N ALA A 245 17.54 -21.35 0.31
CA ALA A 245 18.59 -20.35 0.48
C ALA A 245 18.40 -19.50 1.74
N LEU A 246 17.18 -19.44 2.27
CA LEU A 246 16.79 -18.52 3.33
C LEU A 246 16.92 -19.15 4.70
N LEU A 247 17.58 -18.45 5.59
CA LEU A 247 17.69 -18.77 7.01
C LEU A 247 17.00 -17.69 7.83
N TYR A 248 16.48 -18.06 8.98
CA TYR A 248 15.72 -17.14 9.84
C TYR A 248 16.27 -17.18 11.26
N ASP A 249 16.44 -16.01 11.84
CA ASP A 249 16.69 -15.83 13.26
C ASP A 249 15.75 -14.77 13.86
N GLU A 250 15.98 -14.40 15.12
CA GLU A 250 15.21 -13.37 15.83
C GLU A 250 15.28 -11.98 15.15
N ASN A 251 16.35 -11.73 14.38
CA ASN A 251 16.64 -10.47 13.74
C ASN A 251 16.15 -10.38 12.29
N GLY A 252 15.70 -11.51 11.70
CA GLY A 252 15.15 -11.53 10.36
C GLY A 252 15.61 -12.67 9.47
N ALA A 253 15.61 -12.44 8.16
CA ALA A 253 16.01 -13.41 7.16
C ALA A 253 17.43 -13.14 6.65
N TYR A 254 18.18 -14.21 6.39
CA TYR A 254 19.56 -14.17 5.95
C TYR A 254 19.79 -15.14 4.80
N VAL A 255 20.80 -14.84 4.00
CA VAL A 255 21.38 -15.73 2.98
C VAL A 255 22.90 -15.76 3.11
N TYR A 256 23.54 -16.82 2.66
CA TYR A 256 24.99 -16.85 2.58
C TYR A 256 25.46 -16.42 1.18
N LYS A 257 26.29 -15.36 1.16
CA LYS A 257 26.99 -14.88 -0.04
C LYS A 257 28.41 -15.46 -0.05
N GLN A 258 28.84 -15.95 -1.20
CA GLN A 258 30.21 -16.38 -1.42
C GLN A 258 31.10 -15.15 -1.60
N LEU A 259 32.17 -15.04 -0.80
CA LEU A 259 33.10 -13.89 -0.83
C LEU A 259 34.34 -14.09 -1.72
N GLY A 260 34.51 -15.27 -2.26
CA GLY A 260 35.69 -15.63 -3.05
C GLY A 260 36.54 -16.68 -2.37
N LYS A 261 37.65 -17.05 -3.04
CA LYS A 261 38.60 -18.08 -2.56
C LYS A 261 39.74 -17.42 -1.80
N GLU A 262 40.10 -17.98 -0.66
CA GLU A 262 41.35 -17.64 0.01
C GLU A 262 42.54 -18.08 -0.83
N THR A 263 43.58 -17.23 -0.89
CA THR A 263 44.81 -17.50 -1.63
C THR A 263 45.62 -18.60 -0.95
N GLU A 264 45.58 -18.71 0.38
CA GLU A 264 46.20 -19.77 1.17
C GLU A 264 45.14 -20.80 1.57
N GLY A 265 45.26 -22.03 1.05
CA GLY A 265 44.44 -23.19 1.46
C GLY A 265 43.26 -23.55 0.56
N HIS A 266 43.00 -22.88 -0.54
CA HIS A 266 41.90 -23.18 -1.50
C HIS A 266 40.50 -23.29 -0.87
N LYS A 267 40.26 -22.56 0.23
CA LYS A 267 38.96 -22.51 0.88
C LYS A 267 38.12 -21.34 0.34
N THR A 268 36.82 -21.58 0.19
CA THR A 268 35.85 -20.56 -0.17
C THR A 268 35.20 -20.01 1.10
N ARG A 269 35.20 -18.70 1.27
CA ARG A 269 34.57 -18.01 2.39
C ARG A 269 33.13 -17.62 2.06
N TYR A 270 32.32 -17.66 3.07
CA TYR A 270 30.91 -17.29 2.99
C TYR A 270 30.58 -16.27 4.09
N ALA A 271 29.72 -15.30 3.78
CA ALA A 271 29.19 -14.35 4.74
C ALA A 271 27.67 -14.40 4.80
N ALA A 272 27.12 -14.39 6.01
CA ALA A 272 25.71 -14.21 6.20
C ALA A 272 25.32 -12.74 5.89
N VAL A 273 24.40 -12.54 4.97
CA VAL A 273 23.89 -11.24 4.55
C VAL A 273 22.41 -11.18 4.90
N LYS A 274 22.00 -10.14 5.62
CA LYS A 274 20.60 -9.90 5.96
C LYS A 274 19.84 -9.48 4.71
N VAL A 275 18.70 -10.13 4.46
CA VAL A 275 17.83 -9.82 3.34
C VAL A 275 16.45 -9.41 3.84
N ARG A 276 15.79 -8.56 3.07
CA ARG A 276 14.40 -8.18 3.30
C ARG A 276 13.50 -8.99 2.37
N LEU A 277 12.63 -9.79 2.95
CA LEU A 277 11.62 -10.52 2.18
C LEU A 277 10.56 -9.54 1.66
N LEU A 278 10.30 -9.56 0.36
CA LEU A 278 9.30 -8.72 -0.28
C LEU A 278 7.96 -9.45 -0.44
N LEU A 279 8.00 -10.58 -1.11
CA LEU A 279 6.82 -11.44 -1.30
C LEU A 279 7.23 -12.87 -1.68
N ALA A 280 6.36 -13.83 -1.35
CA ALA A 280 6.49 -15.21 -1.82
C ALA A 280 6.12 -15.28 -3.30
N TYR A 281 6.95 -15.91 -4.13
CA TYR A 281 6.71 -16.05 -5.56
C TYR A 281 7.22 -17.40 -6.08
N GLY A 282 6.34 -18.20 -6.66
CA GLY A 282 6.65 -19.57 -7.05
C GLY A 282 7.14 -20.39 -5.86
N ASP A 283 8.25 -21.11 -6.02
CA ASP A 283 8.87 -21.92 -4.98
C ASP A 283 9.87 -21.15 -4.11
N GLY A 284 9.94 -19.83 -4.25
CA GLY A 284 10.89 -18.98 -3.57
C GLY A 284 10.31 -17.70 -3.00
N TRP A 285 11.21 -16.74 -2.79
CA TRP A 285 10.89 -15.40 -2.31
C TRP A 285 11.59 -14.34 -3.16
N LEU A 286 10.87 -13.27 -3.49
CA LEU A 286 11.51 -12.03 -3.90
C LEU A 286 12.12 -11.37 -2.67
N VAL A 287 13.39 -10.99 -2.79
CA VAL A 287 14.16 -10.37 -1.72
C VAL A 287 14.88 -9.11 -2.19
N GLU A 288 15.28 -8.28 -1.22
CA GLU A 288 16.23 -7.18 -1.36
C GLU A 288 17.39 -7.39 -0.37
N GLY A 289 18.55 -6.83 -0.68
CA GLY A 289 19.75 -6.89 0.18
C GLY A 289 20.89 -7.73 -0.37
N VAL A 290 20.73 -8.28 -1.57
CA VAL A 290 21.79 -8.89 -2.40
C VAL A 290 21.72 -8.30 -3.80
N ASP A 291 22.78 -8.43 -4.57
CA ASP A 291 22.88 -7.97 -5.94
C ASP A 291 22.74 -9.16 -6.92
N ASP A 292 22.42 -8.88 -8.19
CA ASP A 292 22.20 -9.92 -9.22
C ASP A 292 23.49 -10.62 -9.65
N ASP A 293 24.64 -10.00 -9.46
CA ASP A 293 25.98 -10.54 -9.69
C ASP A 293 26.55 -11.31 -8.49
N ASP A 294 25.84 -11.28 -7.34
CA ASP A 294 26.23 -12.02 -6.17
C ASP A 294 26.12 -13.53 -6.39
N THR A 295 27.06 -14.27 -5.84
CA THR A 295 26.98 -15.75 -5.77
C THR A 295 26.41 -16.12 -4.40
N VAL A 296 25.19 -16.62 -4.36
CA VAL A 296 24.44 -16.96 -3.14
C VAL A 296 24.30 -18.46 -2.99
N VAL A 297 24.37 -18.96 -1.77
CA VAL A 297 24.12 -20.37 -1.45
C VAL A 297 22.61 -20.63 -1.56
N VAL A 298 22.22 -21.48 -2.50
CA VAL A 298 20.83 -21.83 -2.77
C VAL A 298 20.41 -23.16 -2.16
N HIS A 299 21.37 -23.96 -1.74
CA HIS A 299 21.17 -25.23 -1.01
C HIS A 299 22.30 -25.45 -0.02
N GLY A 300 22.04 -26.08 1.14
CA GLY A 300 23.04 -26.36 2.17
C GLY A 300 23.36 -25.17 3.10
N ALA A 301 22.61 -24.06 3.04
CA ALA A 301 22.82 -22.87 3.86
C ALA A 301 22.81 -23.15 5.39
N GLY A 302 21.97 -24.10 5.84
CA GLY A 302 21.90 -24.51 7.25
C GLY A 302 23.21 -25.11 7.81
N VAL A 303 24.04 -25.74 6.97
CA VAL A 303 25.34 -26.25 7.39
C VAL A 303 26.30 -25.12 7.70
N LEU A 304 26.33 -24.07 6.86
CA LEU A 304 27.12 -22.86 7.11
C LEU A 304 26.68 -22.13 8.38
N TRP A 305 25.39 -22.08 8.60
CA TRP A 305 24.82 -21.48 9.82
C TRP A 305 25.26 -22.21 11.09
N SER A 306 25.23 -23.56 11.07
CA SER A 306 25.69 -24.39 12.18
C SER A 306 27.19 -24.23 12.44
N LEU A 307 28.01 -24.14 11.39
CA LEU A 307 29.44 -23.93 11.52
C LEU A 307 29.77 -22.56 12.08
N GLN A 308 29.05 -21.53 11.69
CA GLN A 308 29.21 -20.19 12.23
C GLN A 308 28.86 -20.15 13.72
N GLY A 309 27.78 -20.80 14.14
CA GLY A 309 27.40 -20.93 15.55
C GLY A 309 28.47 -21.64 16.39
N LEU A 310 29.04 -22.73 15.88
CA LEU A 310 30.12 -23.45 16.60
C LEU A 310 31.38 -22.60 16.76
N SER A 311 31.74 -21.81 15.75
CA SER A 311 32.94 -20.96 15.82
C SER A 311 32.75 -19.76 16.80
N SER A 312 31.53 -19.25 16.99
CA SER A 312 31.25 -18.21 17.98
C SER A 312 31.32 -18.74 19.42
N PHE A 313 30.96 -20.01 19.65
CA PHE A 313 31.11 -20.65 20.97
C PHE A 313 32.61 -20.90 21.32
N SER A 314 33.42 -21.34 20.39
CA SER A 314 34.88 -21.57 20.66
C SER A 314 35.64 -20.26 20.92
N ALA A 315 35.29 -19.19 20.26
CA ALA A 315 35.90 -17.86 20.51
C ALA A 315 35.55 -17.29 21.88
N ALA A 316 34.37 -17.61 22.41
CA ALA A 316 33.93 -17.13 23.75
C ALA A 316 34.62 -17.91 24.88
N GLU A 317 35.12 -19.11 24.65
CA GLU A 317 35.86 -19.89 25.65
C GLU A 317 37.36 -19.48 25.77
N GLU A 318 37.97 -18.95 24.70
CA GLU A 318 39.37 -18.49 24.70
C GLU A 318 39.58 -17.13 25.37
N ASP A 319 38.54 -16.33 25.57
CA ASP A 319 38.58 -15.01 26.26
C ASP A 319 38.41 -15.12 27.78
N HIS A 320 38.29 -16.31 28.34
CA HIS A 320 38.12 -16.55 29.81
C HIS A 320 39.26 -17.25 30.49
N ASP A 321 40.45 -17.44 29.85
CA ASP A 321 41.66 -17.98 30.49
C ASP A 321 42.70 -16.89 30.85
#